data_10a6c6ac4864dd37fef19ade832760c7
#
_entry.id   10a6c6ac4864dd37fef19ade832760c7
#
_cell.length_a   1.000
_cell.length_b   1.000
_cell.length_c   1.000
_cell.angle_alpha   90.00
_cell.angle_beta   90.00
_cell.angle_gamma   90.00
#
_symmetry.space_group_name_H-M   'P 1'
#
loop_
_entity.id
_entity.type
_entity.pdbx_description
1 polymer ?
#
loop_
_entity_poly.entity_id
_entity_poly.type
_entity_poly.pdbx_seq_one_letter_code
_entity_poly.pdbx_strand_id
1 'polypeptide(L)'
;MNTKALHQYTATEIVSAIAAGRTTATAVAESCLEHIAQREPLVEAWHYLEPQLVLAQARALDKRGATGPLQGVPVGIKDIIDTADMPTEYGTPIHKGHRPRIDATCVA
;
A
#
# COMPACT_ATOMS: atom_id res chain seq x y z
N MET A 1 -16.71 -22.64 6.47
CA MET A 1 -16.32 -21.27 6.76
C MET A 1 -15.37 -20.76 5.70
N ASN A 2 -15.71 -19.68 5.05
CA ASN A 2 -14.87 -19.14 4.00
C ASN A 2 -13.84 -18.19 4.62
N THR A 3 -12.58 -18.63 4.66
CA THR A 3 -11.46 -17.84 5.16
C THR A 3 -10.58 -17.43 3.98
N LYS A 4 -10.97 -16.38 3.26
CA LYS A 4 -10.08 -15.87 2.24
C LYS A 4 -8.95 -15.04 2.88
N ALA A 5 -7.80 -15.04 2.24
CA ALA A 5 -6.65 -14.27 2.70
C ALA A 5 -6.93 -12.76 2.64
N LEU A 6 -6.32 -11.99 3.51
CA LEU A 6 -6.57 -10.55 3.61
C LEU A 6 -6.30 -9.80 2.31
N HIS A 7 -5.29 -10.22 1.52
CA HIS A 7 -5.01 -9.59 0.23
C HIS A 7 -6.12 -9.83 -0.82
N GLN A 8 -7.07 -10.72 -0.55
CA GLN A 8 -8.22 -10.98 -1.42
C GLN A 8 -9.47 -10.19 -1.00
N TYR A 9 -9.40 -9.46 0.10
CA TYR A 9 -10.51 -8.64 0.56
C TYR A 9 -10.71 -7.43 -0.35
N THR A 10 -11.96 -7.03 -0.54
CA THR A 10 -12.27 -5.75 -1.18
C THR A 10 -11.91 -4.60 -0.21
N ALA A 11 -11.79 -3.39 -0.73
CA ALA A 11 -11.55 -2.21 0.11
C ALA A 11 -12.62 -2.07 1.20
N THR A 12 -13.89 -2.28 0.84
CA THR A 12 -15.01 -2.23 1.79
C THR A 12 -14.86 -3.28 2.90
N GLU A 13 -14.47 -4.50 2.53
CA GLU A 13 -14.26 -5.57 3.51
C GLU A 13 -13.10 -5.25 4.45
N ILE A 14 -12.01 -4.67 3.94
CA ILE A 14 -10.85 -4.26 4.75
C ILE A 14 -11.26 -3.21 5.78
N VAL A 15 -11.91 -2.14 5.33
CA VAL A 15 -12.34 -1.06 6.21
C VAL A 15 -13.28 -1.59 7.29
N SER A 16 -14.25 -2.41 6.90
CA SER A 16 -15.21 -3.00 7.82
C SER A 16 -14.54 -3.92 8.86
N ALA A 17 -13.60 -4.73 8.42
CA ALA A 17 -12.89 -5.66 9.31
C ALA A 17 -11.99 -4.92 10.30
N ILE A 18 -11.30 -3.86 9.86
CA ILE A 18 -10.47 -3.04 10.74
C ILE A 18 -11.35 -2.29 11.75
N ALA A 19 -12.44 -1.68 11.30
CA ALA A 19 -13.37 -0.97 12.18
C ALA A 19 -13.96 -1.89 13.25
N ALA A 20 -14.22 -3.14 12.91
CA ALA A 20 -14.77 -4.14 13.84
C ALA A 20 -13.70 -4.81 14.72
N GLY A 21 -12.43 -4.46 14.56
CA GLY A 21 -11.34 -5.05 15.33
C GLY A 21 -10.99 -6.50 14.94
N ARG A 22 -11.45 -6.96 13.77
CA ARG A 22 -11.16 -8.32 13.29
C ARG A 22 -9.77 -8.45 12.65
N THR A 23 -9.21 -7.34 12.21
CA THR A 23 -7.86 -7.28 11.63
C THR A 23 -7.25 -5.89 11.85
N THR A 24 -6.03 -5.70 11.37
CA THR A 24 -5.30 -4.44 11.47
C THR A 24 -4.76 -4.03 10.11
N ALA A 25 -4.43 -2.74 9.95
CA ALA A 25 -3.77 -2.27 8.74
C ALA A 25 -2.45 -3.00 8.50
N THR A 26 -1.69 -3.27 9.57
CA THR A 26 -0.44 -4.02 9.49
C THR A 26 -0.66 -5.43 8.95
N ALA A 27 -1.66 -6.16 9.46
CA ALA A 27 -1.96 -7.52 8.98
C ALA A 27 -2.36 -7.54 7.50
N VAL A 28 -3.16 -6.56 7.07
CA VAL A 28 -3.55 -6.42 5.66
C VAL A 28 -2.31 -6.14 4.79
N ALA A 29 -1.46 -5.20 5.21
CA ALA A 29 -0.23 -4.87 4.48
C ALA A 29 0.71 -6.07 4.38
N GLU A 30 0.89 -6.82 5.46
CA GLU A 30 1.72 -8.04 5.47
C GLU A 30 1.19 -9.08 4.47
N SER A 31 -0.12 -9.30 4.46
CA SER A 31 -0.73 -10.24 3.52
C SER A 31 -0.51 -9.83 2.06
N CYS A 32 -0.66 -8.55 1.76
CA CYS A 32 -0.42 -8.02 0.42
C CYS A 32 1.06 -8.14 0.02
N LEU A 33 1.98 -7.78 0.91
CA LEU A 33 3.42 -7.86 0.65
C LEU A 33 3.88 -9.30 0.43
N GLU A 34 3.37 -10.24 1.22
CA GLU A 34 3.67 -11.66 1.05
C GLU A 34 3.20 -12.16 -0.32
N HIS A 35 1.98 -11.80 -0.71
CA HIS A 35 1.45 -12.19 -2.01
C HIS A 35 2.26 -11.57 -3.16
N ILE A 36 2.66 -10.31 -3.04
CA ILE A 36 3.53 -9.65 -4.02
C ILE A 36 4.86 -10.40 -4.13
N ALA A 37 5.49 -10.74 -3.00
CA ALA A 37 6.76 -11.46 -3.01
C ALA A 37 6.66 -12.81 -3.74
N GLN A 38 5.53 -13.50 -3.64
CA GLN A 38 5.29 -14.76 -4.32
C GLN A 38 5.04 -14.59 -5.82
N ARG A 39 4.40 -13.50 -6.23
CA ARG A 39 3.94 -13.31 -7.61
C ARG A 39 4.84 -12.43 -8.46
N GLU A 40 5.58 -11.53 -7.86
CA GLU A 40 6.37 -10.52 -8.59
C GLU A 40 7.42 -11.10 -9.53
N PRO A 41 8.10 -12.24 -9.21
CA PRO A 41 9.03 -12.85 -10.18
C PRO A 41 8.39 -13.17 -11.52
N LEU A 42 7.08 -13.44 -11.54
CA LEU A 42 6.33 -13.72 -12.76
C LEU A 42 5.64 -12.47 -13.31
N VAL A 43 5.06 -11.63 -12.46
CA VAL A 43 4.20 -10.51 -12.87
C VAL A 43 5.01 -9.26 -13.23
N GLU A 44 6.09 -8.99 -12.49
CA GLU A 44 6.95 -7.82 -12.70
C GLU A 44 6.16 -6.50 -12.78
N ALA A 45 5.24 -6.30 -11.81
CA ALA A 45 4.35 -5.16 -11.80
C ALA A 45 4.93 -3.93 -11.06
N TRP A 46 5.81 -4.16 -10.09
CA TRP A 46 6.29 -3.11 -9.20
C TRP A 46 7.62 -2.55 -9.66
N HIS A 47 7.67 -1.28 -10.01
CA HIS A 47 8.91 -0.58 -10.31
C HIS A 47 9.65 -0.21 -9.02
N TYR A 48 8.91 0.23 -8.00
CA TYR A 48 9.45 0.52 -6.67
C TYR A 48 8.51 -0.06 -5.61
N LEU A 49 9.07 -0.80 -4.69
CA LEU A 49 8.34 -1.33 -3.53
C LEU A 49 9.31 -1.44 -2.37
N GLU A 50 9.07 -0.69 -1.30
CA GLU A 50 9.84 -0.78 -0.07
C GLU A 50 8.94 -1.33 1.04
N PRO A 51 9.03 -2.65 1.34
CA PRO A 51 8.17 -3.27 2.35
C PRO A 51 8.22 -2.59 3.71
N GLN A 52 9.40 -2.13 4.14
CA GLN A 52 9.54 -1.49 5.45
C GLN A 52 8.79 -0.16 5.52
N LEU A 53 8.76 0.60 4.42
CA LEU A 53 7.97 1.84 4.34
C LEU A 53 6.48 1.54 4.47
N VAL A 54 6.00 0.55 3.72
CA VAL A 54 4.59 0.13 3.75
C VAL A 54 4.19 -0.30 5.16
N LEU A 55 5.00 -1.14 5.80
CA LEU A 55 4.72 -1.63 7.15
C LEU A 55 4.79 -0.50 8.19
N ALA A 56 5.72 0.44 8.05
CA ALA A 56 5.80 1.59 8.95
C ALA A 56 4.53 2.45 8.87
N GLN A 57 4.03 2.69 7.66
CA GLN A 57 2.78 3.41 7.45
C GLN A 57 1.59 2.66 8.06
N ALA A 58 1.51 1.37 7.84
CA ALA A 58 0.43 0.54 8.39
C ALA A 58 0.43 0.54 9.92
N ARG A 59 1.61 0.39 10.54
CA ARG A 59 1.75 0.45 12.00
C ARG A 59 1.34 1.80 12.57
N ALA A 60 1.70 2.89 11.88
CA ALA A 60 1.29 4.23 12.29
C ALA A 60 -0.22 4.40 12.25
N LEU A 61 -0.88 3.85 11.24
CA LEU A 61 -2.34 3.86 11.15
C LEU A 61 -2.97 3.06 12.29
N ASP A 62 -2.46 1.88 12.60
CA ASP A 62 -2.96 1.05 13.70
C ASP A 62 -2.81 1.76 15.04
N LYS A 63 -1.67 2.43 15.26
CA LYS A 63 -1.42 3.16 16.50
C LYS A 63 -2.36 4.35 16.66
N ARG A 64 -2.67 5.05 15.57
CA ARG A 64 -3.56 6.23 15.57
C ARG A 64 -5.03 5.86 15.69
N GLY A 65 -5.40 4.66 15.26
CA GLY A 65 -6.78 4.23 15.14
C GLY A 65 -7.40 4.60 13.81
N ALA A 66 -8.35 3.80 13.36
CA ALA A 66 -9.02 3.96 12.07
C ALA A 66 -10.00 5.14 12.12
N THR A 67 -9.81 6.13 11.23
CA THR A 67 -10.63 7.35 11.23
C THR A 67 -11.09 7.83 9.86
N GLY A 68 -10.70 7.18 8.77
CA GLY A 68 -11.07 7.63 7.42
C GLY A 68 -11.85 6.58 6.65
N PRO A 69 -12.47 6.97 5.52
CA PRO A 69 -13.28 6.05 4.72
C PRO A 69 -12.48 4.93 4.05
N LEU A 70 -11.17 5.12 3.88
CA LEU A 70 -10.27 4.11 3.29
C LEU A 70 -9.15 3.72 4.26
N GLN A 71 -9.35 3.93 5.53
CA GLN A 71 -8.34 3.69 6.56
C GLN A 71 -7.82 2.25 6.53
N GLY A 72 -6.52 2.11 6.32
CA GLY A 72 -5.85 0.79 6.31
C GLY A 72 -5.90 0.06 4.98
N VAL A 73 -6.51 0.62 3.95
CA VAL A 73 -6.52 0.02 2.60
C VAL A 73 -5.18 0.31 1.90
N PRO A 74 -4.41 -0.72 1.51
CA PRO A 74 -3.18 -0.49 0.74
C PRO A 74 -3.52 -0.04 -0.68
N VAL A 75 -2.70 0.88 -1.21
CA VAL A 75 -2.93 1.45 -2.55
C VAL A 75 -1.64 1.39 -3.35
N GLY A 76 -1.75 0.93 -4.59
CA GLY A 76 -0.66 1.03 -5.56
C GLY A 76 -0.76 2.35 -6.33
N ILE A 77 0.35 3.07 -6.41
CA ILE A 77 0.43 4.36 -7.12
C ILE A 77 1.24 4.17 -8.39
N LYS A 78 0.67 4.57 -9.52
CA LYS A 78 1.36 4.49 -10.81
C LYS A 78 2.57 5.43 -10.83
N ASP A 79 3.66 5.00 -11.46
CA ASP A 79 4.95 5.70 -11.46
C ASP A 79 4.97 7.01 -12.29
N ILE A 80 3.83 7.52 -12.67
CA ILE A 80 3.66 8.86 -13.27
C ILE A 80 2.98 9.84 -12.32
N ILE A 81 2.59 9.39 -11.14
CA ILE A 81 1.89 10.20 -10.13
C ILE A 81 2.89 10.53 -9.03
N ASP A 82 3.07 11.81 -8.76
CA ASP A 82 4.07 12.27 -7.80
C ASP A 82 3.78 11.78 -6.38
N THR A 83 4.82 11.21 -5.77
CA THR A 83 4.82 10.77 -4.37
C THR A 83 6.06 11.36 -3.68
N ALA A 84 5.89 11.98 -2.53
CA ALA A 84 7.00 12.62 -1.81
C ALA A 84 7.82 11.61 -0.99
N ASP A 85 7.24 10.48 -0.62
CA ASP A 85 7.87 9.48 0.25
C ASP A 85 8.61 8.37 -0.51
N MET A 86 8.56 8.38 -1.84
CA MET A 86 9.27 7.40 -2.66
C MET A 86 9.61 8.01 -4.03
N PRO A 87 10.53 7.40 -4.80
CA PRO A 87 10.84 7.89 -6.14
C PRO A 87 9.63 7.84 -7.07
N THR A 88 9.53 8.83 -7.95
CA THR A 88 8.60 8.85 -9.08
C THR A 88 9.43 9.07 -10.34
N GLU A 89 9.52 8.06 -11.19
CA GLU A 89 10.52 8.03 -12.28
C GLU A 89 9.90 8.13 -13.67
N TYR A 90 8.59 8.20 -13.78
CA TYR A 90 7.85 8.43 -15.02
C TYR A 90 8.16 7.41 -16.14
N GLY A 91 8.63 6.21 -15.75
CA GLY A 91 8.92 5.13 -16.70
C GLY A 91 10.16 5.35 -17.56
N THR A 92 11.07 6.26 -17.18
CA THR A 92 12.28 6.55 -17.94
C THR A 92 13.53 6.63 -17.08
N PRO A 93 14.69 6.12 -17.59
CA PRO A 93 15.95 6.22 -16.85
C PRO A 93 16.44 7.65 -16.62
N ILE A 94 15.92 8.64 -17.39
CA ILE A 94 16.28 10.04 -17.24
C ILE A 94 15.93 10.55 -15.84
N HIS A 95 14.83 10.07 -15.27
CA HIS A 95 14.36 10.49 -13.96
C HIS A 95 14.69 9.49 -12.85
N LYS A 96 15.65 8.59 -13.08
CA LYS A 96 16.02 7.59 -12.08
C LYS A 96 16.37 8.23 -10.73
N GLY A 97 15.67 7.78 -9.68
CA GLY A 97 15.87 8.29 -8.33
C GLY A 97 15.20 9.63 -8.05
N HIS A 98 14.47 10.18 -9.02
CA HIS A 98 13.76 11.44 -8.79
C HIS A 98 12.71 11.30 -7.69
N ARG A 99 12.79 12.18 -6.71
CA ARG A 99 11.87 12.19 -5.59
C ARG A 99 11.14 13.54 -5.57
N PRO A 100 9.82 13.55 -5.86
CA PRO A 100 9.04 14.79 -5.79
C PRO A 100 9.06 15.42 -4.40
N ARG A 101 8.87 16.74 -4.34
CA ARG A 101 8.85 17.45 -3.06
C ARG A 101 7.51 17.31 -2.34
N ILE A 102 6.45 17.14 -3.09
CA ILE A 102 5.08 17.03 -2.57
C ILE A 102 4.36 15.90 -3.28
N ASP A 103 3.35 15.37 -2.61
CA ASP A 103 2.45 14.41 -3.22
C ASP A 103 1.54 15.10 -4.25
N ALA A 104 1.19 14.36 -5.30
CA ALA A 104 0.11 14.79 -6.18
C ALA A 104 -1.19 14.93 -5.39
N THR A 105 -2.09 15.78 -5.84
CA THR A 105 -3.36 16.04 -5.14
C THR A 105 -4.15 14.75 -4.86
N CYS A 106 -4.12 13.79 -5.79
CA CYS A 106 -4.84 12.52 -5.59
C CYS A 106 -4.16 11.59 -4.59
N VAL A 107 -2.92 11.88 -4.19
CA VAL A 107 -2.15 11.10 -3.20
C VAL A 107 -2.22 11.76 -1.82
N ALA A 108 -2.29 13.08 -1.77
CA ALA A 108 -2.24 13.88 -0.54
C ALA A 108 -3.36 13.60 0.46
#